data_3b2df1c5a061e7a0185e47f5bbbf359d
#
_entry.id   3b2df1c5a061e7a0185e47f5bbbf359d
#
_cell.length_a   1.000
_cell.length_b   1.000
_cell.length_c   1.000
_cell.angle_alpha   90.00
_cell.angle_beta   90.00
_cell.angle_gamma   90.00
#
_symmetry.space_group_name_H-M   'P 1'
#
loop_
_entity.id
_entity.type
_entity.pdbx_description
1 polymer ?
#
loop_
_entity_poly.entity_id
_entity_poly.type
_entity_poly.pdbx_seq_one_letter_code
_entity_poly.pdbx_strand_id
1 'polypeptide(L)'
;RKTSRGLPRYLDVGPNADVVILSDAEDLVPMLVESGGEWVPVTRSATWDGDTYTVQRFRPRIEGGFALIERWRRDTDNRVWWRTISRANVQRVYGRSDQARLTDPDDTRRVLEWLIEEERTELGEVISYQYVAEDRAGVASHPAETSRSVAYQLLKRVSYGNSEMGENPDAGGAGEFR
;
A
#
# COMPACT_ATOMS: atom_id res chain seq x y z
N ARG A 1 1.85 0.96 9.69
CA ARG A 1 3.09 0.46 10.31
C ARG A 1 2.93 0.26 11.80
N LYS A 2 3.68 -0.67 12.36
CA LYS A 2 3.69 -0.98 13.78
C LYS A 2 5.12 -1.23 14.25
N THR A 3 5.44 -0.81 15.45
CA THR A 3 6.66 -1.21 16.15
C THR A 3 6.32 -1.79 17.51
N SER A 4 7.25 -2.55 18.11
CA SER A 4 7.10 -3.07 19.46
C SER A 4 6.98 -1.97 20.54
N ARG A 5 7.36 -0.73 20.20
CA ARG A 5 7.31 0.45 21.09
C ARG A 5 6.18 1.42 20.73
N GLY A 6 5.31 1.08 19.78
CA GLY A 6 4.16 1.90 19.37
C GLY A 6 4.48 3.05 18.40
N LEU A 7 5.75 3.43 18.22
CA LEU A 7 6.15 4.49 17.30
C LEU A 7 6.89 3.90 16.09
N PRO A 8 6.51 4.23 14.85
CA PRO A 8 7.20 3.76 13.66
C PRO A 8 8.60 4.38 13.57
N ARG A 9 9.54 3.60 13.03
CA ARG A 9 10.91 4.04 12.75
C ARG A 9 11.12 4.37 11.28
N TYR A 10 10.13 4.02 10.45
CA TYR A 10 10.16 4.14 8.99
C TYR A 10 11.31 3.37 8.33
N LEU A 11 11.72 2.25 8.97
CA LEU A 11 12.72 1.34 8.44
C LEU A 11 12.02 0.15 7.79
N ASP A 12 12.38 -0.15 6.56
CA ASP A 12 11.78 -1.23 5.76
C ASP A 12 12.59 -2.53 5.77
N VAL A 13 13.84 -2.47 6.24
CA VAL A 13 14.77 -3.61 6.23
C VAL A 13 15.60 -3.66 7.51
N GLY A 14 16.11 -4.85 7.82
CA GLY A 14 16.98 -5.08 8.97
C GLY A 14 16.24 -5.53 10.25
N PRO A 15 16.97 -5.83 11.32
CA PRO A 15 16.42 -6.42 12.55
C PRO A 15 15.50 -5.47 13.31
N ASN A 16 15.55 -4.18 13.01
CA ASN A 16 14.71 -3.15 13.60
C ASN A 16 13.67 -2.59 12.63
N ALA A 17 13.42 -3.26 11.51
CA ALA A 17 12.42 -2.84 10.54
C ALA A 17 11.03 -2.80 11.18
N ASP A 18 10.23 -1.86 10.71
CA ASP A 18 8.83 -1.78 11.11
C ASP A 18 8.05 -2.96 10.54
N VAL A 19 7.11 -3.45 11.33
CA VAL A 19 6.14 -4.44 10.86
C VAL A 19 5.00 -3.72 10.18
N VAL A 20 4.60 -4.20 9.02
CA VAL A 20 3.38 -3.74 8.33
C VAL A 20 2.24 -4.67 8.73
N ILE A 21 1.08 -4.09 8.99
CA ILE A 21 -0.15 -4.80 9.31
C ILE A 21 -1.15 -4.52 8.18
N LEU A 22 -1.80 -5.54 7.68
CA LEU A 22 -3.00 -5.39 6.86
C LEU A 22 -4.20 -5.26 7.81
N SER A 23 -5.13 -4.34 7.54
CA SER A 23 -6.35 -4.18 8.37
C SER A 23 -7.03 -5.53 8.57
N ASP A 24 -7.44 -5.81 9.80
CA ASP A 24 -8.10 -7.05 10.25
C ASP A 24 -7.25 -8.32 10.07
N ALA A 25 -5.96 -8.18 9.81
CA ALA A 25 -5.05 -9.29 9.63
C ALA A 25 -3.86 -9.22 10.61
N GLU A 26 -3.14 -10.30 10.62
CA GLU A 26 -1.88 -10.45 11.33
C GLU A 26 -0.76 -9.59 10.73
N ASP A 27 0.33 -9.52 11.46
CA ASP A 27 1.58 -8.94 10.99
C ASP A 27 1.99 -9.55 9.65
N LEU A 28 2.35 -8.71 8.70
CA LEU A 28 2.88 -9.16 7.41
C LEU A 28 4.37 -9.49 7.53
N VAL A 29 4.75 -10.66 7.05
CA VAL A 29 6.15 -11.10 6.96
C VAL A 29 6.55 -11.30 5.50
N PRO A 30 7.80 -10.96 5.11
CA PRO A 30 8.27 -11.22 3.76
C PRO A 30 8.32 -12.72 3.47
N MET A 31 7.92 -13.10 2.27
CA MET A 31 8.18 -14.44 1.78
C MET A 31 9.66 -14.57 1.41
N LEU A 32 10.28 -15.63 1.89
CA LEU A 32 11.69 -15.91 1.63
C LEU A 32 11.85 -17.17 0.79
N VAL A 33 12.92 -17.22 0.02
CA VAL A 33 13.37 -18.38 -0.75
C VAL A 33 14.86 -18.62 -0.46
N GLU A 34 15.26 -19.86 -0.40
CA GLU A 34 16.68 -20.23 -0.26
C GLU A 34 17.41 -19.95 -1.59
N SER A 35 18.52 -19.22 -1.50
CA SER A 35 19.40 -18.93 -2.64
C SER A 35 20.85 -18.87 -2.17
N GLY A 36 21.66 -19.79 -2.63
CA GLY A 36 23.08 -19.84 -2.29
C GLY A 36 23.39 -20.07 -0.80
N GLY A 37 22.51 -20.74 -0.06
CA GLY A 37 22.65 -21.00 1.37
C GLY A 37 22.10 -19.89 2.26
N GLU A 38 21.52 -18.83 1.67
CA GLU A 38 20.89 -17.72 2.39
C GLU A 38 19.40 -17.62 2.09
N TRP A 39 18.64 -17.15 3.07
CA TRP A 39 17.21 -16.85 2.89
C TRP A 39 17.02 -15.41 2.39
N VAL A 40 16.60 -15.27 1.14
CA VAL A 40 16.38 -13.98 0.49
C VAL A 40 14.90 -13.71 0.21
N PRO A 41 14.47 -12.44 0.21
CA PRO A 41 13.09 -12.09 -0.13
C PRO A 41 12.70 -12.51 -1.54
N VAL A 42 11.49 -13.04 -1.71
CA VAL A 42 10.91 -13.31 -3.03
C VAL A 42 10.58 -11.98 -3.69
N THR A 43 11.32 -11.63 -4.75
CA THR A 43 11.14 -10.39 -5.49
C THR A 43 11.03 -10.66 -6.99
N ARG A 44 10.40 -9.74 -7.70
CA ARG A 44 10.40 -9.68 -9.18
C ARG A 44 10.43 -8.23 -9.64
N SER A 45 10.86 -8.00 -10.87
CA SER A 45 10.67 -6.72 -11.54
C SER A 45 9.31 -6.69 -12.24
N ALA A 46 8.69 -5.50 -12.28
CA ALA A 46 7.46 -5.25 -13.01
C ALA A 46 7.45 -3.80 -13.53
N THR A 47 6.71 -3.58 -14.61
CA THR A 47 6.48 -2.24 -15.16
C THR A 47 5.00 -1.89 -15.03
N TRP A 48 4.70 -0.69 -14.59
CA TRP A 48 3.36 -0.14 -14.55
C TRP A 48 3.39 1.36 -14.83
N ASP A 49 2.53 1.83 -15.71
CA ASP A 49 2.39 3.25 -16.09
C ASP A 49 3.74 3.89 -16.47
N GLY A 50 4.57 3.13 -17.21
CA GLY A 50 5.90 3.57 -17.64
C GLY A 50 7.01 3.53 -16.59
N ASP A 51 6.68 3.31 -15.33
CA ASP A 51 7.65 3.15 -14.24
C ASP A 51 8.05 1.69 -14.01
N THR A 52 9.28 1.49 -13.54
CA THR A 52 9.79 0.17 -13.13
C THR A 52 9.71 0.03 -11.61
N TYR A 53 9.30 -1.15 -11.19
CA TYR A 53 9.09 -1.49 -9.78
C TYR A 53 9.83 -2.76 -9.40
N THR A 54 10.38 -2.77 -8.20
CA THR A 54 10.74 -3.99 -7.48
C THR A 54 9.54 -4.43 -6.65
N VAL A 55 8.98 -5.60 -6.97
CA VAL A 55 7.81 -6.17 -6.30
C VAL A 55 8.25 -7.27 -5.37
N GLN A 56 7.95 -7.14 -4.09
CA GLN A 56 8.28 -8.10 -3.04
C GLN A 56 7.01 -8.76 -2.50
N ARG A 57 7.04 -10.09 -2.36
CA ARG A 57 5.92 -10.85 -1.80
C ARG A 57 5.94 -10.89 -0.29
N PHE A 58 4.74 -10.76 0.29
CA PHE A 58 4.48 -10.88 1.73
C PHE A 58 3.38 -11.89 1.99
N ARG A 59 3.28 -12.33 3.22
CA ARG A 59 2.17 -13.15 3.73
C ARG A 59 1.85 -12.74 5.17
N PRO A 60 0.63 -13.00 5.67
CA PRO A 60 0.34 -12.91 7.09
C PRO A 60 1.25 -13.85 7.88
N ARG A 61 1.62 -13.47 9.10
CA ARG A 61 2.39 -14.36 10.00
C ARG A 61 1.62 -15.65 10.29
N ILE A 62 0.30 -15.53 10.48
CA ILE A 62 -0.63 -16.66 10.60
C ILE A 62 -1.46 -16.68 9.32
N GLU A 63 -1.28 -17.72 8.52
CA GLU A 63 -1.98 -17.86 7.24
C GLU A 63 -3.45 -18.22 7.47
N GLY A 64 -4.38 -17.50 6.88
CA GLY A 64 -5.80 -17.74 6.98
C GLY A 64 -6.60 -17.40 5.74
N GLY A 65 -6.16 -16.40 4.99
CA GLY A 65 -6.88 -15.86 3.83
C GLY A 65 -6.36 -16.30 2.47
N PHE A 66 -5.16 -16.87 2.39
CA PHE A 66 -4.48 -17.28 1.14
C PHE A 66 -4.47 -16.18 0.08
N ALA A 67 -4.31 -14.93 0.50
CA ALA A 67 -4.22 -13.78 -0.40
C ALA A 67 -2.80 -13.62 -0.94
N LEU A 68 -2.67 -13.22 -2.19
CA LEU A 68 -1.42 -12.68 -2.71
C LEU A 68 -1.26 -11.27 -2.16
N ILE A 69 -0.17 -10.99 -1.45
CA ILE A 69 0.13 -9.68 -0.89
C ILE A 69 1.47 -9.24 -1.42
N GLU A 70 1.49 -8.07 -2.06
CA GLU A 70 2.67 -7.54 -2.72
C GLU A 70 2.94 -6.10 -2.28
N ARG A 71 4.22 -5.84 -2.02
CA ARG A 71 4.77 -4.51 -1.82
C ARG A 71 5.44 -4.07 -3.12
N TRP A 72 4.95 -3.02 -3.71
CA TRP A 72 5.47 -2.41 -4.93
C TRP A 72 6.33 -1.21 -4.56
N ARG A 73 7.61 -1.26 -4.86
CA ARG A 73 8.55 -0.16 -4.64
C ARG A 73 9.03 0.35 -5.99
N ARG A 74 8.75 1.61 -6.30
CA ARG A 74 9.24 2.25 -7.51
C ARG A 74 10.75 2.44 -7.45
N ASP A 75 11.45 2.07 -8.52
CA ASP A 75 12.91 2.02 -8.50
C ASP A 75 13.54 3.42 -8.61
N THR A 76 12.83 4.41 -9.15
CA THR A 76 13.32 5.78 -9.34
C THR A 76 13.40 6.59 -8.05
N ASP A 77 12.43 6.46 -7.13
CA ASP A 77 12.30 7.31 -5.93
C ASP A 77 12.01 6.51 -4.65
N ASN A 78 11.99 5.19 -4.73
CA ASN A 78 11.66 4.27 -3.64
C ASN A 78 10.23 4.43 -3.07
N ARG A 79 9.33 5.05 -3.81
CA ARG A 79 7.93 5.18 -3.43
C ARG A 79 7.27 3.81 -3.33
N VAL A 80 6.56 3.56 -2.23
CA VAL A 80 5.95 2.27 -1.92
C VAL A 80 4.44 2.36 -1.93
N TRP A 81 3.79 1.37 -2.53
CA TRP A 81 2.37 1.09 -2.42
C TRP A 81 2.14 -0.42 -2.33
N TRP A 82 0.91 -0.84 -2.02
CA TRP A 82 0.59 -2.24 -1.77
C TRP A 82 -0.52 -2.73 -2.66
N ARG A 83 -0.44 -4.01 -3.04
CA ARG A 83 -1.49 -4.74 -3.74
C ARG A 83 -1.84 -6.01 -3.00
N THR A 84 -3.13 -6.34 -2.90
CA THR A 84 -3.60 -7.64 -2.46
C THR A 84 -4.52 -8.24 -3.51
N ILE A 85 -4.47 -9.56 -3.68
CA ILE A 85 -5.42 -10.32 -4.50
C ILE A 85 -5.95 -11.44 -3.62
N SER A 86 -7.26 -11.45 -3.39
CA SER A 86 -7.93 -12.46 -2.58
C SER A 86 -8.14 -13.77 -3.35
N ARG A 87 -8.60 -14.82 -2.65
CA ARG A 87 -9.00 -16.10 -3.28
C ARG A 87 -10.16 -15.95 -4.27
N ALA A 88 -11.02 -14.96 -4.08
CA ALA A 88 -12.11 -14.61 -4.98
C ALA A 88 -11.65 -13.72 -6.13
N ASN A 89 -10.34 -13.64 -6.37
CA ASN A 89 -9.72 -12.81 -7.40
C ASN A 89 -10.10 -11.32 -7.32
N VAL A 90 -10.40 -10.84 -6.13
CA VAL A 90 -10.61 -9.42 -5.88
C VAL A 90 -9.26 -8.77 -5.61
N GLN A 91 -8.88 -7.85 -6.47
CA GLN A 91 -7.67 -7.04 -6.33
C GLN A 91 -7.96 -5.77 -5.55
N ARG A 92 -7.07 -5.41 -4.61
CA ARG A 92 -7.09 -4.14 -3.88
C ARG A 92 -5.75 -3.46 -3.99
N VAL A 93 -5.79 -2.14 -4.18
CA VAL A 93 -4.62 -1.26 -4.24
C VAL A 93 -4.67 -0.29 -3.09
N TYR A 94 -3.52 -0.08 -2.42
CA TYR A 94 -3.41 0.79 -1.26
C TYR A 94 -2.26 1.78 -1.45
N GLY A 95 -2.54 3.07 -1.28
CA GLY A 95 -1.53 4.12 -1.19
C GLY A 95 -0.72 4.35 -2.45
N ARG A 96 -1.27 4.14 -3.63
CA ARG A 96 -0.62 4.45 -4.91
C ARG A 96 -0.52 5.95 -5.13
N SER A 97 -1.59 6.71 -4.85
CA SER A 97 -1.59 8.17 -4.88
C SER A 97 -1.15 8.78 -3.53
N ASP A 98 -0.82 10.08 -3.53
CA ASP A 98 -0.44 10.78 -2.30
C ASP A 98 -1.63 10.96 -1.35
N GLN A 99 -2.83 11.15 -1.92
CA GLN A 99 -4.06 11.29 -1.14
C GLN A 99 -4.45 10.01 -0.40
N ALA A 100 -4.02 8.85 -0.89
CA ALA A 100 -4.26 7.56 -0.25
C ALA A 100 -3.15 7.16 0.74
N ARG A 101 -2.39 8.13 1.27
CA ARG A 101 -1.30 7.91 2.22
C ARG A 101 -1.41 8.82 3.42
N LEU A 102 -1.17 8.26 4.58
CA LEU A 102 -0.91 9.02 5.79
C LEU A 102 0.60 9.14 5.95
N THR A 103 1.13 10.33 5.75
CA THR A 103 2.57 10.60 5.76
C THR A 103 2.94 11.61 6.84
N ASP A 104 4.22 11.60 7.23
CA ASP A 104 4.80 12.65 8.03
C ASP A 104 4.74 13.97 7.23
N PRO A 105 4.15 15.07 7.76
CA PRO A 105 4.10 16.34 7.07
C PRO A 105 5.47 16.93 6.71
N ASP A 106 6.49 16.62 7.51
CA ASP A 106 7.85 17.14 7.32
C ASP A 106 8.68 16.26 6.36
N ASP A 107 8.28 14.98 6.17
CA ASP A 107 8.96 14.07 5.25
C ASP A 107 7.97 13.05 4.68
N THR A 108 7.43 13.33 3.50
CA THR A 108 6.42 12.49 2.83
C THR A 108 6.91 11.09 2.44
N ARG A 109 8.21 10.80 2.56
CA ARG A 109 8.77 9.44 2.41
C ARG A 109 8.45 8.56 3.61
N ARG A 110 8.15 9.17 4.76
CA ARG A 110 7.74 8.48 5.98
C ARG A 110 6.25 8.20 5.96
N VAL A 111 5.88 7.09 5.38
CA VAL A 111 4.48 6.67 5.26
C VAL A 111 4.10 5.84 6.48
N LEU A 112 3.14 6.29 7.26
CA LEU A 112 2.57 5.58 8.39
C LEU A 112 1.56 4.53 7.92
N GLU A 113 0.65 4.94 7.02
CA GLU A 113 -0.48 4.14 6.58
C GLU A 113 -0.71 4.30 5.07
N TRP A 114 -1.10 3.21 4.41
CA TRP A 114 -1.55 3.17 3.02
C TRP A 114 -3.04 2.86 3.03
N LEU A 115 -3.84 3.80 2.57
CA LEU A 115 -5.29 3.69 2.52
C LEU A 115 -5.71 2.96 1.25
N ILE A 116 -6.86 2.26 1.31
CA ILE A 116 -7.42 1.62 0.12
C ILE A 116 -7.78 2.69 -0.91
N GLU A 117 -7.40 2.46 -2.15
CA GLU A 117 -7.63 3.42 -3.25
C GLU A 117 -8.49 2.84 -4.35
N GLU A 118 -8.35 1.55 -4.58
CA GLU A 118 -9.09 0.84 -5.61
C GLU A 118 -9.38 -0.60 -5.17
N GLU A 119 -10.56 -1.06 -5.48
CA GLU A 119 -10.93 -2.47 -5.45
C GLU A 119 -11.46 -2.86 -6.83
N ARG A 120 -11.01 -4.00 -7.36
CA ARG A 120 -11.41 -4.51 -8.65
C ARG A 120 -11.77 -5.98 -8.55
N THR A 121 -12.94 -6.35 -9.08
CA THR A 121 -13.38 -7.74 -9.19
C THR A 121 -12.84 -8.40 -10.45
N GLU A 122 -12.94 -9.72 -10.55
CA GLU A 122 -12.60 -10.47 -11.76
C GLU A 122 -13.51 -10.13 -12.97
N LEU A 123 -14.69 -9.57 -12.72
CA LEU A 123 -15.63 -9.12 -13.75
C LEU A 123 -15.31 -7.70 -14.26
N GLY A 124 -14.26 -7.08 -13.74
CA GLY A 124 -13.86 -5.73 -14.12
C GLY A 124 -14.64 -4.62 -13.42
N GLU A 125 -15.48 -4.96 -12.43
CA GLU A 125 -16.14 -3.95 -11.61
C GLU A 125 -15.12 -3.24 -10.74
N VAL A 126 -15.17 -1.90 -10.70
CA VAL A 126 -14.21 -1.07 -9.98
C VAL A 126 -14.92 -0.24 -8.92
N ILE A 127 -14.36 -0.26 -7.71
CA ILE A 127 -14.68 0.67 -6.64
C ILE A 127 -13.45 1.53 -6.41
N SER A 128 -13.59 2.85 -6.48
CA SER A 128 -12.51 3.79 -6.21
C SER A 128 -12.81 4.65 -4.99
N TYR A 129 -11.77 4.89 -4.18
CA TYR A 129 -11.83 5.64 -2.94
C TYR A 129 -10.99 6.90 -3.08
N GLN A 130 -11.59 8.04 -2.82
CA GLN A 130 -10.94 9.34 -2.86
C GLN A 130 -10.86 9.94 -1.47
N TYR A 131 -9.69 10.46 -1.15
CA TYR A 131 -9.42 11.09 0.15
C TYR A 131 -9.13 12.57 -0.01
N VAL A 132 -9.29 13.31 1.07
CA VAL A 132 -8.92 14.71 1.19
C VAL A 132 -8.14 14.89 2.48
N ALA A 133 -7.08 15.67 2.41
CA ALA A 133 -6.32 16.02 3.61
C ALA A 133 -7.21 16.81 4.57
N GLU A 134 -7.13 16.49 5.85
CA GLU A 134 -7.73 17.32 6.89
C GLU A 134 -7.15 18.73 6.79
N ASP A 135 -8.00 19.72 6.77
CA ASP A 135 -7.63 21.14 6.79
C ASP A 135 -8.05 21.79 8.11
N ARG A 136 -7.76 23.07 8.25
CA ARG A 136 -8.15 23.85 9.43
C ARG A 136 -9.35 24.74 9.20
N ALA A 137 -10.12 24.49 8.15
CA ALA A 137 -11.32 25.26 7.86
C ALA A 137 -12.31 25.17 9.04
N GLY A 138 -12.74 26.31 9.54
CA GLY A 138 -13.66 26.41 10.68
C GLY A 138 -13.03 26.25 12.07
N VAL A 139 -11.72 25.99 12.17
CA VAL A 139 -11.02 25.95 13.47
C VAL A 139 -10.68 27.37 13.90
N ALA A 140 -11.13 27.76 15.10
CA ALA A 140 -10.77 29.08 15.67
C ALA A 140 -9.26 29.17 15.88
N SER A 141 -8.67 30.32 15.53
CA SER A 141 -7.25 30.58 15.78
C SER A 141 -6.97 30.58 17.29
N HIS A 142 -6.23 29.58 17.75
CA HIS A 142 -5.81 29.48 19.14
C HIS A 142 -4.29 29.26 19.18
N PRO A 143 -3.55 29.90 20.12
CA PRO A 143 -2.09 29.77 20.21
C PRO A 143 -1.59 28.31 20.28
N ALA A 144 -2.34 27.42 20.93
CA ALA A 144 -2.02 25.98 21.02
C ALA A 144 -2.14 25.24 19.66
N GLU A 145 -2.91 25.79 18.72
CA GLU A 145 -3.09 25.19 17.39
C GLU A 145 -2.04 25.66 16.36
N THR A 146 -1.26 26.69 16.71
CA THR A 146 -0.28 27.30 15.79
C THR A 146 0.86 26.36 15.43
N SER A 147 1.24 25.47 16.35
CA SER A 147 2.31 24.48 16.18
C SER A 147 1.81 23.10 15.82
N ARG A 148 0.48 22.90 15.68
CA ARG A 148 -0.09 21.62 15.33
C ARG A 148 -0.03 21.38 13.82
N SER A 149 0.67 20.34 13.40
CA SER A 149 0.59 19.82 12.03
C SER A 149 -0.47 18.71 11.97
N VAL A 150 -1.23 18.69 10.89
CA VAL A 150 -2.27 17.68 10.64
C VAL A 150 -1.84 16.84 9.45
N ALA A 151 -1.83 15.52 9.62
CA ALA A 151 -1.43 14.56 8.59
C ALA A 151 -2.57 13.60 8.21
N TYR A 152 -3.79 13.84 8.71
CA TYR A 152 -4.91 12.92 8.54
C TYR A 152 -5.55 13.03 7.15
N GLN A 153 -5.99 11.90 6.62
CA GLN A 153 -6.71 11.80 5.35
C GLN A 153 -8.15 11.35 5.61
N LEU A 154 -9.11 12.11 5.15
CA LEU A 154 -10.54 11.84 5.32
C LEU A 154 -11.11 11.24 4.04
N LEU A 155 -11.88 10.16 4.14
CA LEU A 155 -12.59 9.60 3.00
C LEU A 155 -13.63 10.61 2.50
N LYS A 156 -13.43 11.07 1.26
CA LYS A 156 -14.28 12.09 0.62
C LYS A 156 -15.35 11.47 -0.25
N ARG A 157 -15.00 10.44 -1.03
CA ARG A 157 -15.91 9.84 -2.01
C ARG A 157 -15.58 8.37 -2.21
N VAL A 158 -16.62 7.58 -2.39
CA VAL A 158 -16.56 6.21 -2.91
C VAL A 158 -17.35 6.19 -4.21
N SER A 159 -16.70 5.79 -5.30
CA SER A 159 -17.34 5.61 -6.61
C SER A 159 -17.38 4.12 -6.93
N TYR A 160 -18.53 3.62 -7.36
CA TYR A 160 -18.77 2.22 -7.68
C TYR A 160 -19.70 2.11 -8.90
N GLY A 161 -19.88 0.89 -9.41
CA GLY A 161 -20.70 0.63 -10.59
C GLY A 161 -20.02 0.98 -11.91
N ASN A 162 -18.70 1.23 -11.90
CA ASN A 162 -17.90 1.41 -13.09
C ASN A 162 -17.33 0.06 -13.50
N SER A 163 -17.39 -0.27 -14.79
CA SER A 163 -16.63 -1.38 -15.37
C SER A 163 -15.51 -0.79 -16.21
N GLU A 164 -14.30 -0.83 -15.72
CA GLU A 164 -13.11 -0.53 -16.50
C GLU A 164 -12.33 -1.82 -16.68
N MET A 165 -12.06 -2.21 -17.91
CA MET A 165 -11.02 -3.20 -18.18
C MET A 165 -9.69 -2.53 -17.91
N GLY A 166 -9.22 -2.63 -16.67
CA GLY A 166 -7.97 -2.04 -16.24
C GLY A 166 -6.77 -2.77 -16.82
N GLU A 167 -5.74 -2.03 -17.11
CA GLU A 167 -4.44 -2.59 -17.46
C GLU A 167 -3.96 -3.50 -16.32
N ASN A 168 -3.63 -4.73 -16.66
CA ASN A 168 -3.00 -5.65 -15.74
C ASN A 168 -1.51 -5.28 -15.64
N PRO A 169 -1.00 -4.88 -14.47
CA PRO A 169 0.41 -4.56 -14.31
C PRO A 169 1.35 -5.76 -14.53
N ASP A 170 0.80 -6.98 -14.55
CA ASP A 170 1.54 -8.21 -14.86
C ASP A 170 1.53 -8.55 -16.36
N ALA A 171 0.79 -7.82 -17.18
CA ALA A 171 0.75 -8.00 -18.63
C ALA A 171 1.98 -7.41 -19.35
N GLY A 172 3.16 -7.63 -18.79
CA GLY A 172 4.44 -7.47 -19.49
C GLY A 172 4.66 -8.51 -20.58
N GLY A 173 3.63 -8.87 -21.32
CA GLY A 173 3.62 -9.82 -22.41
C GLY A 173 2.20 -10.34 -22.59
N ALA A 174 1.54 -9.86 -23.65
CA ALA A 174 0.33 -10.39 -24.26
C ALA A 174 -0.35 -11.57 -23.52
N GLY A 175 -1.10 -11.27 -22.48
CA GLY A 175 -1.92 -12.22 -21.76
C GLY A 175 -3.23 -11.56 -21.39
N GLU A 176 -4.21 -11.65 -22.30
CA GLU A 176 -5.60 -11.35 -21.96
C GLU A 176 -6.02 -12.21 -20.79
N PHE A 177 -6.47 -11.58 -19.70
CA PHE A 177 -7.32 -12.29 -18.76
C PHE A 177 -8.65 -12.58 -19.46
N ARG A 178 -8.88 -13.85 -19.75
CA ARG A 178 -10.22 -14.38 -20.03
C ARG A 178 -10.80 -14.93 -18.74
#